data_17289ba7c6136da361d29e061d302591
#
_entry.id   17289ba7c6136da361d29e061d302591
#
_cell.length_a   1.000
_cell.length_b   1.000
_cell.length_c   1.000
_cell.angle_alpha   90.00
_cell.angle_beta   90.00
_cell.angle_gamma   90.00
#
_symmetry.space_group_name_H-M   'P 1'
#
loop_
_entity.id
_entity.type
_entity.pdbx_description
1 polymer ?
#
loop_
_entity_poly.entity_id
_entity_poly.type
_entity_poly.pdbx_seq_one_letter_code
_entity_poly.pdbx_strand_id
1 'polypeptide(L)'
;MREAPRPLRVSAFAGPAVSVLVRKAHATDVDAMRETINAYAREDRMLERSTEFLLENLRDFTVAERDAKFAGCCALHILTPDLAEIRSLAVHRSHEGRGIGKALVRACLDEARQLGLRRVFALTLVPPFFERCGFTVTSLAHLPEKSAAECPICPKRFACDEVAMLLHLDGTTPQPLRPGEPVGYTRLFLHLEPRKL
;
A
#
# COMPACT_ATOMS: atom_id res chain seq x y z
N MET A 1 -49.11 -0.34 43.86
CA MET A 1 -47.96 -1.18 43.54
C MET A 1 -47.83 -1.17 42.03
N ARG A 2 -46.79 -0.54 41.48
CA ARG A 2 -46.52 -0.49 40.02
C ARG A 2 -45.45 -1.51 39.71
N GLU A 3 -45.77 -2.43 38.83
CA GLU A 3 -44.88 -3.50 38.36
C GLU A 3 -43.68 -2.92 37.59
N ALA A 4 -42.46 -3.34 37.94
CA ALA A 4 -41.23 -2.90 37.29
C ALA A 4 -41.11 -3.51 35.87
N PRO A 5 -40.64 -2.77 34.85
CA PRO A 5 -40.51 -3.28 33.48
C PRO A 5 -39.43 -4.36 33.41
N ARG A 6 -39.77 -5.48 32.75
CA ARG A 6 -38.84 -6.59 32.46
C ARG A 6 -37.71 -6.13 31.52
N PRO A 7 -36.46 -6.52 31.81
CA PRO A 7 -35.36 -6.21 30.92
C PRO A 7 -35.52 -7.01 29.61
N LEU A 8 -35.35 -6.28 28.47
CA LEU A 8 -35.28 -6.85 27.15
C LEU A 8 -34.05 -7.77 27.04
N ARG A 9 -34.29 -9.06 26.78
CA ARG A 9 -33.21 -10.00 26.40
C ARG A 9 -32.73 -9.63 25.01
N VAL A 10 -31.55 -8.99 24.94
CA VAL A 10 -30.78 -8.85 23.70
C VAL A 10 -30.12 -10.20 23.44
N SER A 11 -30.61 -10.91 22.43
CA SER A 11 -30.00 -12.13 21.92
C SER A 11 -28.68 -11.76 21.23
N ALA A 12 -27.56 -11.94 21.95
CA ALA A 12 -26.23 -11.82 21.36
C ALA A 12 -25.91 -13.12 20.61
N PHE A 13 -26.21 -13.15 19.32
CA PHE A 13 -25.52 -14.03 18.38
C PHE A 13 -24.21 -13.36 17.97
N ALA A 14 -23.22 -13.33 18.87
CA ALA A 14 -21.85 -13.04 18.55
C ALA A 14 -21.15 -14.39 18.37
N GLY A 15 -21.04 -14.85 17.12
CA GLY A 15 -19.99 -15.78 16.76
C GLY A 15 -18.64 -15.12 17.07
N PRO A 16 -17.54 -15.86 17.27
CA PRO A 16 -16.24 -15.28 17.59
C PRO A 16 -15.89 -14.28 16.49
N ALA A 17 -15.82 -12.99 16.88
CA ALA A 17 -15.41 -11.94 15.96
C ALA A 17 -13.98 -12.26 15.54
N VAL A 18 -13.81 -12.65 14.29
CA VAL A 18 -12.50 -12.89 13.69
C VAL A 18 -11.70 -11.59 13.79
N SER A 19 -10.80 -11.52 14.75
CA SER A 19 -10.03 -10.30 15.02
C SER A 19 -8.87 -10.20 14.02
N VAL A 20 -8.81 -9.08 13.31
CA VAL A 20 -7.64 -8.69 12.53
C VAL A 20 -6.83 -7.73 13.41
N LEU A 21 -5.62 -8.14 13.79
CA LEU A 21 -4.65 -7.29 14.46
C LEU A 21 -3.68 -6.73 13.42
N VAL A 22 -3.47 -5.41 13.43
CA VAL A 22 -2.46 -4.75 12.60
C VAL A 22 -1.42 -4.13 13.53
N ARG A 23 -0.14 -4.44 13.30
CA ARG A 23 0.98 -3.99 14.12
C ARG A 23 2.24 -3.77 13.28
N LYS A 24 3.24 -3.11 13.84
CA LYS A 24 4.57 -3.04 13.20
C LYS A 24 5.18 -4.44 13.12
N ALA A 25 5.96 -4.66 12.07
CA ALA A 25 6.64 -5.93 11.84
C ALA A 25 7.73 -6.18 12.90
N HIS A 26 7.90 -7.43 13.28
CA HIS A 26 9.01 -7.93 14.09
C HIS A 26 9.97 -8.74 13.19
N ALA A 27 11.22 -8.93 13.64
CA ALA A 27 12.18 -9.74 12.89
C ALA A 27 11.70 -11.18 12.65
N THR A 28 10.86 -11.71 13.53
CA THR A 28 10.24 -13.03 13.40
C THR A 28 9.21 -13.12 12.29
N ASP A 29 8.73 -12.00 11.75
CA ASP A 29 7.76 -11.99 10.64
C ASP A 29 8.43 -12.10 9.26
N VAL A 30 9.76 -11.89 9.19
CA VAL A 30 10.50 -11.70 7.94
C VAL A 30 10.33 -12.87 6.97
N ASP A 31 10.37 -14.11 7.46
CA ASP A 31 10.20 -15.28 6.59
C ASP A 31 8.80 -15.34 5.98
N ALA A 32 7.76 -15.10 6.77
CA ALA A 32 6.38 -15.06 6.29
C ALA A 32 6.12 -13.89 5.33
N MET A 33 6.72 -12.72 5.59
CA MET A 33 6.68 -11.56 4.70
C MET A 33 7.35 -11.89 3.36
N ARG A 34 8.58 -12.43 3.39
CA ARG A 34 9.35 -12.81 2.20
C ARG A 34 8.60 -13.84 1.35
N GLU A 35 8.10 -14.88 1.98
CA GLU A 35 7.34 -15.93 1.28
C GLU A 35 6.10 -15.35 0.59
N THR A 36 5.34 -14.52 1.29
CA THR A 36 4.11 -13.91 0.77
C THR A 36 4.40 -12.92 -0.35
N ILE A 37 5.37 -12.02 -0.21
CA ILE A 37 5.76 -11.05 -1.25
C ILE A 37 6.27 -11.78 -2.48
N ASN A 38 7.17 -12.77 -2.30
CA ASN A 38 7.80 -13.47 -3.42
C ASN A 38 6.86 -14.45 -4.12
N ALA A 39 5.75 -14.85 -3.48
CA ALA A 39 4.68 -15.56 -4.17
C ALA A 39 4.05 -14.69 -5.28
N TYR A 40 3.82 -13.38 -5.01
CA TYR A 40 3.36 -12.43 -6.02
C TYR A 40 4.45 -12.03 -7.02
N ALA A 41 5.72 -11.97 -6.58
CA ALA A 41 6.83 -11.66 -7.47
C ALA A 41 7.03 -12.73 -8.55
N ARG A 42 6.85 -14.01 -8.22
CA ARG A 42 6.86 -15.13 -9.19
C ARG A 42 5.76 -15.03 -10.24
N GLU A 43 4.69 -14.30 -9.96
CA GLU A 43 3.59 -14.00 -10.91
C GLU A 43 3.80 -12.65 -11.63
N ASP A 44 4.98 -12.06 -11.51
CA ASP A 44 5.34 -10.74 -12.07
C ASP A 44 4.47 -9.57 -11.57
N ARG A 45 3.85 -9.71 -10.40
CA ARG A 45 2.91 -8.74 -9.83
C ARG A 45 3.56 -7.75 -8.87
N MET A 46 4.81 -7.97 -8.46
CA MET A 46 5.63 -7.07 -7.64
C MET A 46 7.11 -7.44 -7.74
N LEU A 47 7.97 -6.61 -7.18
CA LEU A 47 9.39 -6.90 -7.10
C LEU A 47 9.68 -7.93 -5.99
N GLU A 48 10.62 -8.83 -6.27
CA GLU A 48 11.15 -9.77 -5.26
C GLU A 48 11.85 -9.01 -4.12
N ARG A 49 11.76 -9.58 -2.90
CA ARG A 49 12.44 -9.05 -1.71
C ARG A 49 13.29 -10.13 -1.06
N SER A 50 14.56 -9.82 -0.83
CA SER A 50 15.45 -10.69 -0.06
C SER A 50 15.21 -10.54 1.44
N THR A 51 15.74 -11.47 2.23
CA THR A 51 15.72 -11.40 3.69
C THR A 51 16.46 -10.16 4.19
N GLU A 52 17.61 -9.84 3.59
CA GLU A 52 18.45 -8.69 3.92
C GLU A 52 17.66 -7.40 3.70
N PHE A 53 17.03 -7.24 2.53
CA PHE A 53 16.18 -6.08 2.24
C PHE A 53 15.07 -5.89 3.28
N LEU A 54 14.40 -6.98 3.65
CA LEU A 54 13.31 -6.92 4.63
C LEU A 54 13.81 -6.55 6.03
N LEU A 55 14.99 -7.03 6.43
CA LEU A 55 15.60 -6.69 7.73
C LEU A 55 16.07 -5.24 7.75
N GLU A 56 16.72 -4.75 6.70
CA GLU A 56 17.18 -3.36 6.58
C GLU A 56 16.01 -2.36 6.63
N ASN A 57 14.87 -2.72 6.05
CA ASN A 57 13.68 -1.88 5.98
C ASN A 57 12.58 -2.31 6.97
N LEU A 58 12.89 -3.12 7.99
CA LEU A 58 11.90 -3.74 8.86
C LEU A 58 10.95 -2.74 9.51
N ARG A 59 11.46 -1.56 9.86
CA ARG A 59 10.67 -0.49 10.53
C ARG A 59 9.61 0.13 9.62
N ASP A 60 9.79 0.08 8.31
CA ASP A 60 8.80 0.55 7.34
C ASP A 60 7.57 -0.37 7.31
N PHE A 61 7.77 -1.66 7.68
CA PHE A 61 6.73 -2.67 7.53
C PHE A 61 5.72 -2.69 8.68
N THR A 62 4.48 -2.88 8.28
CA THR A 62 3.32 -3.19 9.10
C THR A 62 2.80 -4.55 8.68
N VAL A 63 2.44 -5.40 9.63
CA VAL A 63 1.86 -6.72 9.39
C VAL A 63 0.43 -6.80 9.91
N ALA A 64 -0.37 -7.61 9.25
CA ALA A 64 -1.68 -8.00 9.72
C ALA A 64 -1.65 -9.46 10.16
N GLU A 65 -2.27 -9.73 11.31
CA GLU A 65 -2.54 -11.07 11.81
C GLU A 65 -4.05 -11.32 11.81
N ARG A 66 -4.41 -12.55 11.51
CA ARG A 66 -5.77 -13.05 11.67
C ARG A 66 -5.71 -14.37 12.42
N ASP A 67 -6.46 -14.46 13.54
CA ASP A 67 -6.44 -15.63 14.42
C ASP A 67 -4.99 -16.00 14.85
N ALA A 68 -4.20 -14.99 15.24
CA ALA A 68 -2.79 -15.08 15.64
C ALA A 68 -1.86 -15.68 14.56
N LYS A 69 -2.27 -15.66 13.28
CA LYS A 69 -1.44 -16.08 12.14
C LYS A 69 -1.18 -14.91 11.22
N PHE A 70 0.03 -14.87 10.64
CA PHE A 70 0.37 -13.88 9.63
C PHE A 70 -0.64 -13.92 8.47
N ALA A 71 -1.19 -12.75 8.12
CA ALA A 71 -2.20 -12.61 7.09
C ALA A 71 -1.78 -11.67 5.94
N GLY A 72 -0.74 -10.87 6.14
CA GLY A 72 -0.21 -9.97 5.12
C GLY A 72 0.69 -8.89 5.68
N CYS A 73 1.32 -8.12 4.79
CA CYS A 73 2.21 -7.03 5.14
C CYS A 73 2.09 -5.86 4.15
N CYS A 74 2.59 -4.70 4.58
CA CYS A 74 2.68 -3.48 3.79
C CYS A 74 3.81 -2.62 4.33
N ALA A 75 4.54 -1.90 3.49
CA ALA A 75 5.55 -0.94 3.92
C ALA A 75 5.09 0.50 3.65
N LEU A 76 5.37 1.40 4.60
CA LEU A 76 5.32 2.85 4.42
C LEU A 76 6.77 3.35 4.34
N HIS A 77 7.23 3.64 3.13
CA HIS A 77 8.60 4.10 2.89
C HIS A 77 8.64 5.62 2.73
N ILE A 78 9.38 6.30 3.59
CA ILE A 78 9.48 7.76 3.58
C ILE A 78 10.58 8.17 2.59
N LEU A 79 10.22 8.98 1.58
CA LEU A 79 11.16 9.50 0.60
C LEU A 79 11.65 10.90 0.95
N THR A 80 10.73 11.75 1.44
CA THR A 80 11.02 13.14 1.82
C THR A 80 10.24 13.50 3.09
N PRO A 81 10.48 14.67 3.70
CA PRO A 81 9.74 15.08 4.90
C PRO A 81 8.22 15.20 4.72
N ASP A 82 7.71 15.19 3.47
CA ASP A 82 6.28 15.36 3.19
C ASP A 82 5.68 14.24 2.33
N LEU A 83 6.52 13.29 1.82
CA LEU A 83 6.10 12.25 0.88
C LEU A 83 6.56 10.86 1.31
N ALA A 84 5.64 9.90 1.32
CA ALA A 84 5.94 8.48 1.48
C ALA A 84 5.28 7.62 0.40
N GLU A 85 5.83 6.42 0.23
CA GLU A 85 5.32 5.38 -0.66
C GLU A 85 4.73 4.22 0.13
N ILE A 86 3.51 3.80 -0.21
CA ILE A 86 3.00 2.48 0.14
C ILE A 86 3.54 1.48 -0.86
N ARG A 87 4.37 0.54 -0.40
CA ARG A 87 4.99 -0.49 -1.24
C ARG A 87 4.96 -1.87 -0.58
N SER A 88 5.22 -2.91 -1.37
CA SER A 88 5.25 -4.30 -0.91
C SER A 88 3.97 -4.73 -0.17
N LEU A 89 2.80 -4.21 -0.60
CA LEU A 89 1.50 -4.62 -0.06
C LEU A 89 1.19 -6.03 -0.56
N ALA A 90 1.23 -6.99 0.33
CA ALA A 90 0.97 -8.39 0.03
C ALA A 90 0.05 -9.01 1.08
N VAL A 91 -1.01 -9.69 0.63
CA VAL A 91 -1.93 -10.43 1.50
C VAL A 91 -1.75 -11.92 1.23
N HIS A 92 -1.60 -12.71 2.28
CA HIS A 92 -1.49 -14.16 2.12
C HIS A 92 -2.74 -14.72 1.43
N ARG A 93 -2.55 -15.61 0.46
CA ARG A 93 -3.63 -16.10 -0.44
C ARG A 93 -4.88 -16.58 0.29
N SER A 94 -4.72 -17.29 1.40
CA SER A 94 -5.86 -17.77 2.21
C SER A 94 -6.68 -16.66 2.88
N HIS A 95 -6.18 -15.43 2.87
CA HIS A 95 -6.81 -14.26 3.50
C HIS A 95 -7.25 -13.17 2.52
N GLU A 96 -7.08 -13.38 1.21
CA GLU A 96 -7.56 -12.45 0.19
C GLU A 96 -9.09 -12.24 0.28
N GLY A 97 -9.56 -11.08 -0.18
CA GLY A 97 -10.99 -10.73 -0.19
C GLY A 97 -11.62 -10.46 1.19
N ARG A 98 -10.82 -10.48 2.28
CA ARG A 98 -11.29 -10.33 3.67
C ARG A 98 -10.97 -8.97 4.30
N GLY A 99 -10.64 -7.97 3.48
CA GLY A 99 -10.36 -6.60 3.94
C GLY A 99 -8.96 -6.37 4.53
N ILE A 100 -8.09 -7.40 4.58
CA ILE A 100 -6.72 -7.31 5.16
C ILE A 100 -5.90 -6.22 4.47
N GLY A 101 -5.88 -6.19 3.13
CA GLY A 101 -5.14 -5.18 2.38
C GLY A 101 -5.60 -3.75 2.71
N LYS A 102 -6.92 -3.53 2.85
CA LYS A 102 -7.46 -2.22 3.24
C LYS A 102 -7.07 -1.84 4.67
N ALA A 103 -7.06 -2.81 5.59
CA ALA A 103 -6.63 -2.57 6.98
C ALA A 103 -5.14 -2.17 7.04
N LEU A 104 -4.27 -2.85 6.27
CA LEU A 104 -2.85 -2.53 6.17
C LEU A 104 -2.61 -1.13 5.59
N VAL A 105 -3.26 -0.78 4.47
CA VAL A 105 -3.17 0.57 3.87
C VAL A 105 -3.63 1.62 4.87
N ARG A 106 -4.76 1.40 5.56
CA ARG A 106 -5.25 2.33 6.57
C ARG A 106 -4.24 2.56 7.69
N ALA A 107 -3.62 1.50 8.22
CA ALA A 107 -2.60 1.62 9.25
C ALA A 107 -1.38 2.43 8.77
N CYS A 108 -0.92 2.21 7.54
CA CYS A 108 0.15 3.01 6.93
C CYS A 108 -0.26 4.49 6.78
N LEU A 109 -1.51 4.78 6.38
CA LEU A 109 -2.00 6.16 6.27
C LEU A 109 -2.13 6.83 7.64
N ASP A 110 -2.53 6.10 8.67
CA ASP A 110 -2.61 6.62 10.04
C ASP A 110 -1.21 6.90 10.60
N GLU A 111 -0.22 6.04 10.33
CA GLU A 111 1.18 6.28 10.64
C GLU A 111 1.73 7.51 9.88
N ALA A 112 1.44 7.63 8.58
CA ALA A 112 1.85 8.78 7.78
C ALA A 112 1.33 10.12 8.36
N ARG A 113 0.08 10.14 8.84
CA ARG A 113 -0.50 11.32 9.52
C ARG A 113 0.21 11.63 10.84
N GLN A 114 0.51 10.59 11.66
CA GLN A 114 1.23 10.75 12.93
C GLN A 114 2.65 11.29 12.72
N LEU A 115 3.29 10.94 11.60
CA LEU A 115 4.60 11.43 11.20
C LEU A 115 4.56 12.83 10.56
N GLY A 116 3.38 13.41 10.35
CA GLY A 116 3.22 14.73 9.74
C GLY A 116 3.42 14.75 8.22
N LEU A 117 3.37 13.60 7.57
CA LEU A 117 3.48 13.53 6.11
C LEU A 117 2.22 14.11 5.45
N ARG A 118 2.40 14.81 4.34
CA ARG A 118 1.30 15.47 3.63
C ARG A 118 0.80 14.65 2.45
N ARG A 119 1.66 13.82 1.86
CA ARG A 119 1.36 13.06 0.65
C ARG A 119 1.78 11.60 0.81
N VAL A 120 0.95 10.69 0.34
CA VAL A 120 1.27 9.27 0.23
C VAL A 120 0.92 8.80 -1.17
N PHE A 121 1.85 8.10 -1.83
CA PHE A 121 1.60 7.52 -3.14
C PHE A 121 1.81 6.00 -3.15
N ALA A 122 1.36 5.36 -4.21
CA ALA A 122 1.66 3.97 -4.52
C ALA A 122 1.87 3.82 -6.03
N LEU A 123 2.77 2.93 -6.44
CA LEU A 123 2.83 2.40 -7.79
C LEU A 123 2.14 1.03 -7.79
N THR A 124 1.17 0.81 -8.67
CA THR A 124 0.29 -0.36 -8.56
C THR A 124 -0.20 -0.91 -9.88
N LEU A 125 -0.39 -2.23 -9.93
CA LEU A 125 -1.10 -2.93 -11.02
C LEU A 125 -2.60 -3.02 -10.76
N VAL A 126 -3.09 -2.57 -9.60
CA VAL A 126 -4.49 -2.68 -9.18
C VAL A 126 -5.09 -1.33 -8.75
N PRO A 127 -5.13 -0.32 -9.63
CA PRO A 127 -5.63 1.02 -9.31
C PRO A 127 -7.00 1.03 -8.60
N PRO A 128 -8.01 0.20 -9.00
CA PRO A 128 -9.32 0.21 -8.35
C PRO A 128 -9.28 -0.16 -6.87
N PHE A 129 -8.26 -0.89 -6.41
CA PHE A 129 -8.09 -1.16 -4.98
C PHE A 129 -7.68 0.11 -4.23
N PHE A 130 -6.72 0.87 -4.76
CA PHE A 130 -6.23 2.11 -4.15
C PHE A 130 -7.27 3.23 -4.23
N GLU A 131 -8.07 3.31 -5.29
CA GLU A 131 -9.22 4.23 -5.37
C GLU A 131 -10.18 4.03 -4.20
N ARG A 132 -10.51 2.77 -3.86
CA ARG A 132 -11.33 2.44 -2.68
C ARG A 132 -10.65 2.76 -1.34
N CYS A 133 -9.35 3.05 -1.35
CA CYS A 133 -8.59 3.55 -0.20
C CYS A 133 -8.45 5.07 -0.19
N GLY A 134 -9.03 5.78 -1.18
CA GLY A 134 -9.05 7.24 -1.28
C GLY A 134 -7.95 7.84 -2.14
N PHE A 135 -7.14 7.01 -2.82
CA PHE A 135 -6.13 7.49 -3.76
C PHE A 135 -6.76 7.85 -5.10
N THR A 136 -6.13 8.79 -5.80
CA THR A 136 -6.47 9.16 -7.17
C THR A 136 -5.31 8.87 -8.11
N VAL A 137 -5.60 8.56 -9.36
CA VAL A 137 -4.56 8.38 -10.38
C VAL A 137 -3.82 9.71 -10.57
N THR A 138 -2.49 9.65 -10.64
CA THR A 138 -1.63 10.81 -10.89
C THR A 138 -0.59 10.48 -11.96
N SER A 139 0.09 11.52 -12.46
CA SER A 139 1.27 11.31 -13.30
C SER A 139 2.49 11.01 -12.44
N LEU A 140 3.33 10.10 -12.90
CA LEU A 140 4.64 9.90 -12.28
C LEU A 140 5.56 11.13 -12.43
N ALA A 141 5.27 12.03 -13.39
CA ALA A 141 5.92 13.33 -13.50
C ALA A 141 5.65 14.25 -12.30
N HIS A 142 4.55 14.01 -11.57
CA HIS A 142 4.22 14.74 -10.33
C HIS A 142 4.92 14.15 -9.09
N LEU A 143 5.72 13.09 -9.27
CA LEU A 143 6.48 12.39 -8.23
C LEU A 143 7.97 12.33 -8.62
N PRO A 144 8.64 13.49 -8.83
CA PRO A 144 10.04 13.54 -9.25
C PRO A 144 10.96 12.85 -8.24
N GLU A 145 10.61 12.84 -6.95
CA GLU A 145 11.34 12.18 -5.87
C GLU A 145 11.47 10.66 -6.13
N LYS A 146 10.43 10.04 -6.69
CA LYS A 146 10.42 8.62 -7.07
C LYS A 146 11.02 8.40 -8.44
N SER A 147 10.57 9.18 -9.44
CA SER A 147 10.92 8.96 -10.84
C SER A 147 12.40 9.24 -11.14
N ALA A 148 13.06 10.13 -10.38
CA ALA A 148 14.48 10.44 -10.55
C ALA A 148 15.40 9.54 -9.71
N ALA A 149 14.96 9.07 -8.55
CA ALA A 149 15.83 8.33 -7.62
C ALA A 149 15.77 6.80 -7.82
N GLU A 150 14.57 6.23 -7.82
CA GLU A 150 14.45 4.77 -7.75
C GLU A 150 14.04 4.13 -9.10
N CYS A 151 13.19 4.79 -9.89
CA CYS A 151 12.74 4.23 -11.16
C CYS A 151 13.88 3.96 -12.17
N PRO A 152 14.94 4.79 -12.27
CA PRO A 152 16.05 4.54 -13.19
C PRO A 152 16.82 3.25 -12.92
N ILE A 153 16.87 2.82 -11.65
CA ILE A 153 17.57 1.61 -11.22
C ILE A 153 16.65 0.41 -11.03
N CYS A 154 15.33 0.61 -11.23
CA CYS A 154 14.34 -0.46 -11.12
C CYS A 154 14.58 -1.53 -12.21
N PRO A 155 14.58 -2.83 -11.88
CA PRO A 155 14.72 -3.89 -12.87
C PRO A 155 13.60 -3.89 -13.93
N LYS A 156 12.41 -3.37 -13.59
CA LYS A 156 11.27 -3.24 -14.50
C LYS A 156 11.21 -1.89 -15.25
N ARG A 157 12.22 -1.03 -15.18
CA ARG A 157 12.17 0.35 -15.73
C ARG A 157 11.76 0.46 -17.20
N PHE A 158 12.07 -0.55 -18.02
CA PHE A 158 11.75 -0.57 -19.44
C PHE A 158 10.41 -1.26 -19.78
N ALA A 159 9.81 -1.92 -18.79
CA ALA A 159 8.54 -2.64 -18.92
C ALA A 159 7.63 -2.39 -17.70
N CYS A 160 7.71 -1.18 -17.12
CA CYS A 160 6.88 -0.81 -15.99
C CYS A 160 5.44 -0.57 -16.45
N ASP A 161 4.54 -1.36 -15.94
CA ASP A 161 3.09 -1.34 -16.18
C ASP A 161 2.29 -0.78 -15.00
N GLU A 162 2.98 -0.38 -13.93
CA GLU A 162 2.37 0.21 -12.75
C GLU A 162 1.79 1.60 -13.03
N VAL A 163 0.68 1.90 -12.38
CA VAL A 163 -0.01 3.18 -12.38
C VAL A 163 0.31 3.93 -11.08
N ALA A 164 0.69 5.19 -11.21
CA ALA A 164 0.92 6.06 -10.06
C ALA A 164 -0.41 6.52 -9.47
N MET A 165 -0.55 6.32 -8.16
CA MET A 165 -1.71 6.72 -7.36
C MET A 165 -1.25 7.63 -6.22
N LEU A 166 -1.96 8.72 -5.95
CA LEU A 166 -1.59 9.73 -4.95
C LEU A 166 -2.76 10.03 -4.02
N LEU A 167 -2.47 10.20 -2.74
CA LEU A 167 -3.40 10.68 -1.72
C LEU A 167 -2.76 11.85 -0.96
N HIS A 168 -3.48 12.97 -0.87
CA HIS A 168 -3.13 14.10 -0.01
C HIS A 168 -3.78 13.92 1.36
N LEU A 169 -2.98 13.96 2.43
CA LEU A 169 -3.43 13.79 3.81
C LEU A 169 -3.84 15.10 4.46
N ASP A 170 -3.44 16.24 3.88
CA ASP A 170 -3.72 17.59 4.35
C ASP A 170 -5.03 18.18 3.78
N GLY A 171 -5.80 17.37 3.06
CA GLY A 171 -7.07 17.78 2.45
C GLY A 171 -6.92 18.61 1.16
N THR A 172 -5.70 18.83 0.68
CA THR A 172 -5.49 19.48 -0.62
C THR A 172 -5.88 18.52 -1.75
N THR A 173 -6.31 19.08 -2.88
CA THR A 173 -6.69 18.29 -4.05
C THR A 173 -5.45 17.99 -4.89
N PRO A 174 -5.23 16.74 -5.28
CA PRO A 174 -4.17 16.39 -6.23
C PRO A 174 -4.33 17.14 -7.55
N GLN A 175 -3.20 17.48 -8.18
CA GLN A 175 -3.21 18.10 -9.49
C GLN A 175 -3.91 17.16 -10.50
N PRO A 176 -4.90 17.62 -11.27
CA PRO A 176 -5.57 16.78 -12.24
C PRO A 176 -4.61 16.38 -13.36
N LEU A 177 -4.80 15.16 -13.87
CA LEU A 177 -4.06 14.68 -15.04
C LEU A 177 -4.45 15.49 -16.28
N ARG A 178 -3.43 15.84 -17.07
CA ARG A 178 -3.64 16.41 -18.40
C ARG A 178 -3.85 15.29 -19.42
N PRO A 179 -4.60 15.52 -20.50
CA PRO A 179 -4.73 14.54 -21.57
C PRO A 179 -3.36 14.10 -22.11
N GLY A 180 -3.10 12.78 -22.11
CA GLY A 180 -1.84 12.20 -22.58
C GLY A 180 -0.70 12.21 -21.58
N GLU A 181 -0.91 12.70 -20.35
CA GLU A 181 0.11 12.68 -19.30
C GLU A 181 0.43 11.25 -18.85
N PRO A 182 1.72 10.85 -18.74
CA PRO A 182 2.09 9.48 -18.43
C PRO A 182 1.80 9.13 -16.97
N VAL A 183 1.09 8.04 -16.75
CA VAL A 183 0.76 7.53 -15.40
C VAL A 183 1.74 6.49 -14.86
N GLY A 184 2.69 6.03 -15.68
CA GLY A 184 3.70 5.04 -15.31
C GLY A 184 5.07 5.37 -15.92
N TYR A 185 6.12 4.73 -15.38
CA TYR A 185 7.51 5.09 -15.70
C TYR A 185 7.89 4.84 -17.16
N THR A 186 7.55 3.69 -17.72
CA THR A 186 7.86 3.37 -19.13
C THR A 186 7.25 4.39 -20.09
N ARG A 187 6.08 4.92 -19.77
CA ARG A 187 5.38 5.92 -20.57
C ARG A 187 6.01 7.30 -20.52
N LEU A 188 6.77 7.63 -19.45
CA LEU A 188 7.55 8.86 -19.39
C LEU A 188 8.58 8.95 -20.52
N PHE A 189 9.25 7.85 -20.84
CA PHE A 189 10.28 7.84 -21.88
C PHE A 189 9.70 7.88 -23.31
N LEU A 190 8.53 7.30 -23.54
CA LEU A 190 7.88 7.35 -24.85
C LEU A 190 7.48 8.79 -25.26
N HIS A 191 7.36 9.71 -24.29
CA HIS A 191 7.09 11.12 -24.56
C HIS A 191 8.36 11.95 -24.72
N LEU A 192 9.54 11.39 -24.42
CA LEU A 192 10.85 12.01 -24.57
C LEU A 192 11.56 11.60 -25.86
N GLU A 193 10.90 10.88 -26.78
CA GLU A 193 11.48 10.62 -28.10
C GLU A 193 11.86 11.94 -28.77
N PRO A 194 13.12 12.11 -29.22
CA PRO A 194 13.56 13.35 -29.86
C PRO A 194 12.69 13.59 -31.08
N ARG A 195 12.12 14.79 -31.16
CA ARG A 195 11.54 15.26 -32.42
C ARG A 195 12.60 15.05 -33.49
N LYS A 196 12.32 14.20 -34.49
CA LYS A 196 13.17 14.08 -35.64
C LYS A 196 13.35 15.50 -36.21
N LEU A 197 14.59 15.97 -36.18
CA LEU A 197 15.03 17.18 -36.85
C LEU A 197 14.87 17.01 -38.36
#